data_e41d494510eceac56b05500ea498807d
#
_entry.id   e41d494510eceac56b05500ea498807d
#
_cell.length_a   1.000
_cell.length_b   1.000
_cell.length_c   1.000
_cell.angle_alpha   90.00
_cell.angle_beta   90.00
_cell.angle_gamma   90.00
#
_symmetry.space_group_name_H-M   'P 1'
#
loop_
_entity.id
_entity.type
_entity.pdbx_description
1 polymer ?
#
loop_
_entity_poly.entity_id
_entity_poly.type
_entity_poly.pdbx_seq_one_letter_code
_entity_poly.pdbx_strand_id
1 'polypeptide(L)'
;MRQLQKIRQYQRLYQHYGSDPKPTTIAEVAETALCSERHARTLLRQLTQSGWLSWSAQPGRGHRAILHCLATTSELSAPLMHACLEKGDYQSALQLADGDPASLHHIITPFLGGKWLKHQPTLRIPWYRPLTSLYPALQRRRAEQHIICAVHAGLTRYTPGQPHPVPDLAHHWETRDNNLCWRFYLRSGAHWHNGQAISDEDILAGVQQLLADPARNAGLKHVHQVSLAAPWCLDITLHAPDAMLAHRLAHHVCRLPHPQQPEIGAGPFAIARHHSHYLRLERQPWYFAAHPLLHAIEFWRTSAGAQKPAWITVGKGKNAQKAASSTSGGFAWLMVNTALTQPLADWLRQEIVFMSQRNFSQRDDLQTRTEVLPGLQTPLLPTAPDVPLPPTLSLVCYHTPELRELADTLHAALKKRHCTLTVAWKDRDEWHTPGALEQADLVLGDYLAGELPGFALAEWFTDEPAWATALGDARWQEEKQQLMGLCESEERLNTQIVPFFRRLLESGACTPLFHYRYRINTMENVQDIVLTAGGWLDFTRAWLPPTMTQERTTSAS
;
A
#
# COMPACT_ATOMS: atom_id res chain seq x y z
N MET A 1 -19.95 -29.09 -2.13
CA MET A 1 -20.18 -28.87 -0.70
C MET A 1 -19.69 -30.00 0.20
N ARG A 2 -20.10 -31.26 0.03
CA ARG A 2 -19.68 -32.39 0.90
C ARG A 2 -18.15 -32.63 0.96
N GLN A 3 -17.44 -32.52 -0.16
CA GLN A 3 -15.99 -32.75 -0.21
C GLN A 3 -15.19 -31.62 0.47
N LEU A 4 -15.60 -30.37 0.32
CA LEU A 4 -15.02 -29.21 1.00
C LEU A 4 -15.12 -29.35 2.53
N GLN A 5 -16.29 -29.74 3.04
CA GLN A 5 -16.51 -29.95 4.47
C GLN A 5 -15.65 -31.11 5.00
N LYS A 6 -15.51 -32.21 4.24
CA LYS A 6 -14.67 -33.34 4.59
C LYS A 6 -13.19 -32.96 4.74
N ILE A 7 -12.66 -32.17 3.78
CA ILE A 7 -11.27 -31.68 3.84
C ILE A 7 -11.08 -30.74 5.02
N ARG A 8 -12.01 -29.82 5.31
CA ARG A 8 -11.93 -28.93 6.47
C ARG A 8 -11.91 -29.67 7.80
N GLN A 9 -12.74 -30.70 7.94
CA GLN A 9 -12.72 -31.54 9.14
C GLN A 9 -11.39 -32.29 9.27
N TYR A 10 -10.84 -32.78 8.15
CA TYR A 10 -9.53 -33.41 8.13
C TYR A 10 -8.41 -32.41 8.48
N GLN A 11 -8.43 -31.18 7.97
CA GLN A 11 -7.45 -30.14 8.29
C GLN A 11 -7.40 -29.86 9.81
N ARG A 12 -8.56 -29.78 10.48
CA ARG A 12 -8.61 -29.63 11.94
C ARG A 12 -7.98 -30.81 12.68
N LEU A 13 -8.26 -32.03 12.22
CA LEU A 13 -7.64 -33.24 12.79
C LEU A 13 -6.12 -33.22 12.57
N TYR A 14 -5.66 -32.88 11.37
CA TYR A 14 -4.23 -32.79 11.08
C TYR A 14 -3.51 -31.70 11.88
N GLN A 15 -4.14 -30.54 12.07
CA GLN A 15 -3.59 -29.46 12.91
C GLN A 15 -3.44 -29.87 14.37
N HIS A 16 -4.38 -30.67 14.89
CA HIS A 16 -4.36 -31.10 16.30
C HIS A 16 -3.46 -32.31 16.52
N TYR A 17 -3.53 -33.32 15.64
CA TYR A 17 -2.83 -34.60 15.84
C TYR A 17 -1.46 -34.63 15.15
N GLY A 18 -1.26 -33.88 14.08
CA GLY A 18 -0.03 -33.91 13.26
C GLY A 18 0.08 -35.16 12.39
N SER A 19 1.29 -35.44 11.89
CA SER A 19 1.60 -36.63 11.09
C SER A 19 1.95 -37.86 11.87
N ASP A 20 2.19 -37.75 13.18
CA ASP A 20 2.58 -38.91 14.01
C ASP A 20 1.36 -39.64 14.56
N PRO A 21 1.45 -40.98 14.76
CA PRO A 21 0.39 -41.77 15.40
C PRO A 21 0.12 -41.32 16.84
N LYS A 22 -1.11 -40.93 17.17
CA LYS A 22 -1.49 -40.46 18.51
C LYS A 22 -2.68 -41.25 19.08
N PRO A 23 -2.64 -41.57 20.38
CA PRO A 23 -3.77 -42.20 21.05
C PRO A 23 -4.89 -41.19 21.28
N THR A 24 -6.12 -41.53 20.86
CA THR A 24 -7.30 -40.66 20.98
C THR A 24 -8.59 -41.45 21.14
N THR A 25 -9.69 -40.75 21.44
CA THR A 25 -11.05 -41.29 21.57
C THR A 25 -11.98 -40.68 20.50
N ILE A 26 -13.13 -41.35 20.29
CA ILE A 26 -14.16 -40.82 19.38
C ILE A 26 -14.67 -39.43 19.85
N ALA A 27 -14.77 -39.23 21.16
CA ALA A 27 -15.22 -37.97 21.75
C ALA A 27 -14.22 -36.84 21.44
N GLU A 28 -12.91 -37.05 21.63
CA GLU A 28 -11.85 -36.10 21.31
C GLU A 28 -11.80 -35.78 19.82
N VAL A 29 -11.98 -36.79 18.95
CA VAL A 29 -12.08 -36.58 17.48
C VAL A 29 -13.32 -35.76 17.12
N ALA A 30 -14.46 -36.00 17.76
CA ALA A 30 -15.70 -35.27 17.53
C ALA A 30 -15.56 -33.78 17.92
N GLU A 31 -14.93 -33.51 19.05
CA GLU A 31 -14.62 -32.19 19.55
C GLU A 31 -13.69 -31.45 18.58
N THR A 32 -12.56 -32.07 18.20
CA THR A 32 -11.59 -31.50 17.25
C THR A 32 -12.19 -31.22 15.88
N ALA A 33 -13.00 -32.15 15.36
CA ALA A 33 -13.65 -31.99 14.04
C ALA A 33 -14.89 -31.10 14.09
N LEU A 34 -15.29 -30.61 15.27
CA LEU A 34 -16.51 -29.82 15.53
C LEU A 34 -17.77 -30.52 15.00
N CYS A 35 -17.98 -31.77 15.45
CA CYS A 35 -19.12 -32.58 15.02
C CYS A 35 -19.60 -33.53 16.14
N SER A 36 -20.76 -34.19 15.93
CA SER A 36 -21.22 -35.20 16.88
C SER A 36 -20.37 -36.46 16.78
N GLU A 37 -20.31 -37.25 17.87
CA GLU A 37 -19.61 -38.54 17.85
C GLU A 37 -20.11 -39.50 16.77
N ARG A 38 -21.42 -39.50 16.52
CA ARG A 38 -22.00 -40.29 15.40
C ARG A 38 -21.42 -39.89 14.07
N HIS A 39 -21.27 -38.57 13.85
CA HIS A 39 -20.66 -38.06 12.62
C HIS A 39 -19.15 -38.32 12.57
N ALA A 40 -18.45 -38.21 13.71
CA ALA A 40 -17.02 -38.52 13.81
C ALA A 40 -16.71 -39.99 13.43
N ARG A 41 -17.54 -40.96 13.84
CA ARG A 41 -17.39 -42.36 13.39
C ARG A 41 -17.56 -42.51 11.88
N THR A 42 -18.52 -41.79 11.30
CA THR A 42 -18.74 -41.82 9.85
C THR A 42 -17.59 -41.15 9.13
N LEU A 43 -17.12 -40.01 9.63
CA LEU A 43 -15.98 -39.23 9.08
C LEU A 43 -14.70 -40.11 9.11
N LEU A 44 -14.35 -40.70 10.25
CA LEU A 44 -13.17 -41.57 10.39
C LEU A 44 -13.20 -42.70 9.36
N ARG A 45 -14.34 -43.38 9.22
CA ARG A 45 -14.50 -44.45 8.22
C ARG A 45 -14.27 -43.96 6.81
N GLN A 46 -14.84 -42.80 6.45
CA GLN A 46 -14.67 -42.19 5.13
C GLN A 46 -13.22 -41.74 4.87
N LEU A 47 -12.55 -41.19 5.90
CA LEU A 47 -11.16 -40.76 5.79
C LEU A 47 -10.22 -41.94 5.66
N THR A 48 -10.45 -43.03 6.42
CA THR A 48 -9.69 -44.29 6.31
C THR A 48 -9.88 -44.94 4.94
N GLN A 49 -11.12 -45.01 4.43
CA GLN A 49 -11.41 -45.54 3.11
C GLN A 49 -10.74 -44.71 1.97
N SER A 50 -10.57 -43.42 2.19
CA SER A 50 -9.87 -42.55 1.23
C SER A 50 -8.35 -42.56 1.38
N GLY A 51 -7.79 -43.29 2.35
CA GLY A 51 -6.35 -43.34 2.61
C GLY A 51 -5.77 -42.08 3.25
N TRP A 52 -6.60 -41.17 3.77
CA TRP A 52 -6.14 -39.92 4.36
C TRP A 52 -5.61 -40.07 5.77
N LEU A 53 -6.18 -41.02 6.52
CA LEU A 53 -5.72 -41.43 7.86
C LEU A 53 -5.89 -42.91 8.07
N SER A 54 -5.20 -43.46 9.08
CA SER A 54 -5.48 -44.77 9.63
C SER A 54 -6.09 -44.64 11.04
N TRP A 55 -7.04 -45.50 11.34
CA TRP A 55 -7.72 -45.60 12.62
C TRP A 55 -7.67 -47.03 13.09
N SER A 56 -6.92 -47.30 14.16
CA SER A 56 -6.81 -48.63 14.75
C SER A 56 -7.39 -48.61 16.16
N ALA A 57 -8.55 -49.26 16.34
CA ALA A 57 -9.18 -49.45 17.63
C ALA A 57 -8.58 -50.71 18.29
N GLN A 58 -8.10 -50.59 19.55
CA GLN A 58 -7.68 -51.76 20.33
C GLN A 58 -8.90 -52.36 21.04
N PRO A 59 -9.07 -53.68 21.01
CA PRO A 59 -10.15 -54.32 21.73
C PRO A 59 -9.93 -54.23 23.23
N GLY A 60 -10.96 -53.83 24.01
CA GLY A 60 -10.95 -53.72 25.47
C GLY A 60 -11.57 -52.43 26.00
N ARG A 61 -12.22 -52.52 27.20
CA ARG A 61 -12.76 -51.31 27.88
C ARG A 61 -11.60 -50.44 28.38
N GLY A 62 -11.57 -49.15 27.95
CA GLY A 62 -10.58 -48.16 28.41
C GLY A 62 -9.35 -47.99 27.48
N HIS A 63 -9.21 -48.76 26.41
CA HIS A 63 -8.12 -48.52 25.45
C HIS A 63 -8.43 -47.37 24.48
N ARG A 64 -7.44 -46.48 24.29
CA ARG A 64 -7.49 -45.43 23.30
C ARG A 64 -7.16 -45.98 21.91
N ALA A 65 -7.91 -45.59 20.90
CA ALA A 65 -7.58 -45.91 19.51
C ALA A 65 -6.40 -45.08 19.07
N ILE A 66 -5.66 -45.55 18.07
CA ILE A 66 -4.56 -44.79 17.47
C ILE A 66 -5.07 -44.17 16.18
N LEU A 67 -4.97 -42.83 16.08
CA LEU A 67 -5.20 -42.04 14.87
C LEU A 67 -3.85 -41.66 14.30
N HIS A 68 -3.66 -41.90 13.01
CA HIS A 68 -2.47 -41.52 12.26
C HIS A 68 -2.88 -40.86 10.95
N CYS A 69 -2.56 -39.57 10.78
CA CYS A 69 -2.81 -38.84 9.52
C CYS A 69 -1.75 -39.23 8.49
N LEU A 70 -2.17 -39.78 7.36
CA LEU A 70 -1.30 -40.33 6.30
C LEU A 70 -1.05 -39.34 5.19
N ALA A 71 -2.00 -38.44 4.91
CA ALA A 71 -1.90 -37.44 3.86
C ALA A 71 -1.67 -36.06 4.46
N THR A 72 -0.89 -35.21 3.80
CA THR A 72 -0.76 -33.81 4.21
C THR A 72 -2.01 -33.01 3.80
N THR A 73 -2.31 -31.95 4.53
CA THR A 73 -3.44 -31.07 4.20
C THR A 73 -3.26 -30.39 2.85
N SER A 74 -2.03 -30.06 2.45
CA SER A 74 -1.69 -29.47 1.16
C SER A 74 -1.96 -30.42 -0.01
N GLU A 75 -1.58 -31.69 0.10
CA GLU A 75 -1.84 -32.70 -0.96
C GLU A 75 -3.33 -32.88 -1.22
N LEU A 76 -4.15 -32.84 -0.18
CA LEU A 76 -5.60 -33.03 -0.28
C LEU A 76 -6.34 -31.79 -0.75
N SER A 77 -5.91 -30.60 -0.33
CA SER A 77 -6.57 -29.34 -0.68
C SER A 77 -6.20 -28.83 -2.06
N ALA A 78 -4.96 -29.06 -2.55
CA ALA A 78 -4.45 -28.52 -3.78
C ALA A 78 -5.31 -28.84 -5.03
N PRO A 79 -5.74 -30.09 -5.30
CA PRO A 79 -6.58 -30.40 -6.45
C PRO A 79 -7.96 -29.73 -6.41
N LEU A 80 -8.54 -29.63 -5.19
CA LEU A 80 -9.85 -28.99 -5.03
C LEU A 80 -9.75 -27.48 -5.12
N MET A 81 -8.69 -26.88 -4.58
CA MET A 81 -8.40 -25.45 -4.73
C MET A 81 -8.24 -25.10 -6.22
N HIS A 82 -7.48 -25.91 -6.96
CA HIS A 82 -7.31 -25.73 -8.40
C HIS A 82 -8.66 -25.76 -9.13
N ALA A 83 -9.49 -26.76 -8.86
CA ALA A 83 -10.83 -26.87 -9.43
C ALA A 83 -11.77 -25.72 -9.04
N CYS A 84 -11.66 -25.19 -7.82
CA CYS A 84 -12.38 -24.00 -7.37
C CYS A 84 -11.91 -22.76 -8.13
N LEU A 85 -10.60 -22.56 -8.28
CA LEU A 85 -10.01 -21.43 -9.00
C LEU A 85 -10.37 -21.45 -10.49
N GLU A 86 -10.38 -22.62 -11.13
CA GLU A 86 -10.84 -22.79 -12.53
C GLU A 86 -12.30 -22.40 -12.71
N LYS A 87 -13.15 -22.73 -11.74
CA LYS A 87 -14.58 -22.38 -11.75
C LYS A 87 -14.86 -20.95 -11.31
N GLY A 88 -13.84 -20.20 -10.85
CA GLY A 88 -14.00 -18.86 -10.28
C GLY A 88 -14.63 -18.86 -8.87
N ASP A 89 -14.62 -19.99 -8.18
CA ASP A 89 -15.07 -20.10 -6.78
C ASP A 89 -13.90 -19.84 -5.83
N TYR A 90 -13.48 -18.57 -5.77
CA TYR A 90 -12.33 -18.13 -4.98
C TYR A 90 -12.57 -18.21 -3.47
N GLN A 91 -13.81 -18.09 -3.03
CA GLN A 91 -14.16 -18.20 -1.63
C GLN A 91 -13.89 -19.61 -1.09
N SER A 92 -14.29 -20.62 -1.85
CA SER A 92 -14.00 -22.00 -1.50
C SER A 92 -12.50 -22.32 -1.55
N ALA A 93 -11.78 -21.77 -2.55
CA ALA A 93 -10.33 -21.93 -2.66
C ALA A 93 -9.60 -21.33 -1.45
N LEU A 94 -9.94 -20.11 -1.03
CA LEU A 94 -9.38 -19.47 0.17
C LEU A 94 -9.68 -20.24 1.44
N GLN A 95 -10.90 -20.73 1.58
CA GLN A 95 -11.29 -21.54 2.73
C GLN A 95 -10.52 -22.87 2.85
N LEU A 96 -10.06 -23.40 1.71
CA LEU A 96 -9.18 -24.59 1.67
C LEU A 96 -7.72 -24.25 2.00
N ALA A 97 -7.31 -22.99 1.80
CA ALA A 97 -5.97 -22.50 2.06
C ALA A 97 -5.75 -22.07 3.53
N ASP A 98 -6.78 -22.00 4.34
CA ASP A 98 -6.78 -21.45 5.72
C ASP A 98 -5.81 -22.15 6.71
N GLY A 99 -5.06 -23.13 6.25
CA GLY A 99 -4.04 -23.82 7.05
C GLY A 99 -2.61 -23.73 6.49
N ASP A 100 -2.41 -23.30 5.22
CA ASP A 100 -1.07 -23.27 4.63
C ASP A 100 -0.93 -22.16 3.56
N PRO A 101 -0.44 -20.97 3.95
CA PRO A 101 -0.17 -19.88 3.02
C PRO A 101 0.89 -20.22 1.93
N ALA A 102 1.79 -21.18 2.17
CA ALA A 102 2.80 -21.58 1.20
C ALA A 102 2.17 -22.37 0.03
N SER A 103 1.24 -23.27 0.35
CA SER A 103 0.45 -24.01 -0.67
C SER A 103 -0.36 -23.07 -1.55
N LEU A 104 -0.92 -21.99 -1.00
CA LEU A 104 -1.67 -21.02 -1.77
C LEU A 104 -0.83 -20.36 -2.87
N HIS A 105 0.42 -20.03 -2.58
CA HIS A 105 1.31 -19.37 -3.56
C HIS A 105 1.52 -20.23 -4.82
N HIS A 106 1.84 -21.49 -4.67
CA HIS A 106 2.08 -22.39 -5.82
C HIS A 106 0.81 -22.62 -6.63
N ILE A 107 -0.33 -22.76 -5.96
CA ILE A 107 -1.61 -23.06 -6.61
C ILE A 107 -2.17 -21.85 -7.33
N ILE A 108 -2.02 -20.63 -6.77
CA ILE A 108 -2.57 -19.41 -7.36
C ILE A 108 -1.71 -18.85 -8.48
N THR A 109 -0.39 -19.11 -8.47
CA THR A 109 0.55 -18.56 -9.46
C THR A 109 0.09 -18.75 -10.93
N PRO A 110 -0.44 -19.88 -11.37
CA PRO A 110 -0.96 -20.07 -12.74
C PRO A 110 -2.22 -19.24 -13.04
N PHE A 111 -2.91 -18.74 -12.01
CA PHE A 111 -4.14 -17.95 -12.12
C PHE A 111 -3.90 -16.45 -12.01
N LEU A 112 -2.68 -16.01 -11.67
CA LEU A 112 -2.34 -14.59 -11.57
C LEU A 112 -2.35 -13.92 -12.95
N GLY A 113 -2.43 -12.59 -12.93
CA GLY A 113 -2.48 -11.74 -14.12
C GLY A 113 -3.88 -11.52 -14.66
N GLY A 114 -3.98 -11.10 -15.92
CA GLY A 114 -5.25 -10.78 -16.56
C GLY A 114 -5.90 -12.02 -17.15
N LYS A 115 -7.16 -12.27 -16.86
CA LYS A 115 -7.97 -13.35 -17.43
C LYS A 115 -9.42 -12.95 -17.62
N TRP A 116 -10.04 -13.48 -18.67
CA TRP A 116 -11.48 -13.40 -18.89
C TRP A 116 -12.18 -14.50 -18.07
N LEU A 117 -13.02 -14.11 -17.12
CA LEU A 117 -13.81 -15.01 -16.29
C LEU A 117 -15.28 -14.79 -16.57
N LYS A 118 -15.97 -15.79 -17.12
CA LYS A 118 -17.39 -15.68 -17.47
C LYS A 118 -17.70 -14.37 -18.24
N HIS A 119 -16.89 -14.06 -19.24
CA HIS A 119 -16.96 -12.83 -20.04
C HIS A 119 -16.62 -11.52 -19.27
N GLN A 120 -16.00 -11.62 -18.10
CA GLN A 120 -15.61 -10.47 -17.28
C GLN A 120 -14.08 -10.39 -17.19
N PRO A 121 -13.46 -9.30 -17.71
CA PRO A 121 -12.01 -9.13 -17.62
C PRO A 121 -11.61 -8.86 -16.17
N THR A 122 -10.81 -9.75 -15.61
CA THR A 122 -10.36 -9.70 -14.21
C THR A 122 -8.84 -9.72 -14.15
N LEU A 123 -8.26 -8.77 -13.39
CA LEU A 123 -6.84 -8.69 -13.11
C LEU A 123 -6.54 -9.23 -11.70
N ARG A 124 -5.62 -10.19 -11.58
CA ARG A 124 -5.19 -10.78 -10.32
C ARG A 124 -3.77 -10.42 -9.99
N ILE A 125 -3.59 -9.77 -8.84
CA ILE A 125 -2.32 -9.24 -8.37
C ILE A 125 -1.88 -10.02 -7.13
N PRO A 126 -0.67 -10.64 -7.13
CA PRO A 126 -0.12 -11.25 -5.92
C PRO A 126 0.25 -10.15 -4.92
N TRP A 127 -0.05 -10.39 -3.65
CA TRP A 127 0.22 -9.44 -2.59
C TRP A 127 0.94 -10.11 -1.42
N TYR A 128 1.80 -9.40 -0.72
CA TYR A 128 2.69 -10.00 0.28
C TYR A 128 2.26 -9.75 1.74
N ARG A 129 1.32 -8.84 1.98
CA ARG A 129 0.87 -8.45 3.32
C ARG A 129 -0.65 -8.25 3.39
N PRO A 130 -1.26 -8.23 4.57
CA PRO A 130 -2.65 -7.84 4.69
C PRO A 130 -2.84 -6.41 4.15
N LEU A 131 -3.90 -6.19 3.39
CA LEU A 131 -4.44 -4.86 3.12
C LEU A 131 -5.36 -4.53 4.31
N THR A 132 -4.97 -3.54 5.09
CA THR A 132 -5.67 -3.18 6.32
C THR A 132 -6.87 -2.25 6.03
N SER A 133 -7.13 -1.28 6.86
CA SER A 133 -8.20 -0.32 6.63
C SER A 133 -8.01 0.46 5.33
N LEU A 134 -9.07 0.55 4.53
CA LEU A 134 -9.16 1.38 3.32
C LEU A 134 -9.91 2.70 3.58
N TYR A 135 -10.03 3.12 4.84
CA TYR A 135 -10.50 4.45 5.20
C TYR A 135 -9.42 5.50 4.88
N PRO A 136 -9.78 6.63 4.27
CA PRO A 136 -8.84 7.72 3.99
C PRO A 136 -8.18 8.22 5.27
N ALA A 137 -6.84 8.09 5.38
CA ALA A 137 -6.05 8.61 6.49
C ALA A 137 -4.60 8.84 6.02
N LEU A 138 -3.90 9.76 6.68
CA LEU A 138 -2.54 10.17 6.29
C LEU A 138 -1.53 9.00 6.36
N GLN A 139 -1.68 8.17 7.38
CA GLN A 139 -0.76 7.04 7.66
C GLN A 139 -0.97 5.82 6.76
N ARG A 140 -1.65 5.95 5.62
CA ARG A 140 -1.84 4.82 4.69
C ARG A 140 -0.58 4.59 3.85
N ARG A 141 -0.27 3.30 3.65
CA ARG A 141 0.83 2.90 2.77
C ARG A 141 0.42 3.09 1.30
N ARG A 142 1.38 3.15 0.41
CA ARG A 142 1.20 3.41 -1.02
C ARG A 142 0.08 2.61 -1.69
N ALA A 143 0.00 1.30 -1.44
CA ALA A 143 -1.04 0.46 -2.02
C ALA A 143 -2.44 0.83 -1.54
N GLU A 144 -2.58 1.06 -0.24
CA GLU A 144 -3.85 1.49 0.36
C GLU A 144 -4.25 2.88 -0.15
N GLN A 145 -3.31 3.83 -0.24
CA GLN A 145 -3.58 5.17 -0.80
C GLN A 145 -4.17 5.07 -2.21
N HIS A 146 -3.57 4.24 -3.06
CA HIS A 146 -4.04 4.04 -4.43
C HIS A 146 -5.42 3.37 -4.46
N ILE A 147 -5.64 2.32 -3.66
CA ILE A 147 -6.94 1.63 -3.57
C ILE A 147 -8.01 2.57 -3.01
N ILE A 148 -7.69 3.40 -2.01
CA ILE A 148 -8.58 4.43 -1.48
C ILE A 148 -9.03 5.37 -2.59
N CYS A 149 -8.11 5.86 -3.44
CA CYS A 149 -8.45 6.70 -4.59
C CYS A 149 -9.29 5.99 -5.66
N ALA A 150 -9.20 4.66 -5.77
CA ALA A 150 -10.03 3.88 -6.68
C ALA A 150 -11.43 3.59 -6.12
N VAL A 151 -11.58 3.54 -4.79
CA VAL A 151 -12.85 3.24 -4.11
C VAL A 151 -13.63 4.51 -3.77
N HIS A 152 -12.97 5.57 -3.35
CA HIS A 152 -13.62 6.81 -2.91
C HIS A 152 -13.34 7.95 -3.88
N ALA A 153 -14.37 8.71 -4.24
CA ALA A 153 -14.23 9.96 -4.97
C ALA A 153 -13.87 11.12 -4.02
N GLY A 154 -13.29 12.19 -4.54
CA GLY A 154 -13.05 13.46 -3.86
C GLY A 154 -13.66 14.61 -4.64
N LEU A 155 -13.43 15.86 -4.23
CA LEU A 155 -13.83 17.02 -5.04
C LEU A 155 -13.01 17.05 -6.35
N THR A 156 -11.71 16.81 -6.25
CA THR A 156 -10.77 16.73 -7.36
C THR A 156 -9.97 15.42 -7.28
N ARG A 157 -9.28 15.04 -8.34
CA ARG A 157 -8.42 13.85 -8.34
C ARG A 157 -7.17 14.04 -9.18
N TYR A 158 -6.12 13.28 -8.87
CA TYR A 158 -4.98 13.15 -9.78
C TYR A 158 -5.23 12.08 -10.83
N THR A 159 -4.63 12.30 -12.00
CA THR A 159 -4.54 11.31 -13.08
C THR A 159 -3.09 11.22 -13.51
N PRO A 160 -2.50 10.01 -13.64
CA PRO A 160 -1.11 9.85 -14.02
C PRO A 160 -0.76 10.59 -15.31
N GLY A 161 0.35 11.32 -15.29
CA GLY A 161 0.84 12.12 -16.41
C GLY A 161 0.15 13.49 -16.59
N GLN A 162 -0.77 13.87 -15.68
CA GLN A 162 -1.35 15.21 -15.63
C GLN A 162 -0.73 16.00 -14.49
N PRO A 163 -0.16 17.20 -14.74
CA PRO A 163 0.46 18.00 -13.68
C PRO A 163 -0.57 18.70 -12.78
N HIS A 164 -1.81 18.83 -13.24
CA HIS A 164 -2.89 19.47 -12.50
C HIS A 164 -3.97 18.46 -12.12
N PRO A 165 -4.69 18.68 -11.01
CA PRO A 165 -5.86 17.89 -10.66
C PRO A 165 -6.94 18.00 -11.75
N VAL A 166 -7.65 16.90 -11.93
CA VAL A 166 -8.78 16.84 -12.86
C VAL A 166 -10.10 16.77 -12.08
N PRO A 167 -11.24 17.13 -12.72
CA PRO A 167 -12.55 17.00 -12.14
C PRO A 167 -12.85 15.59 -11.57
N ASP A 168 -13.50 15.56 -10.38
CA ASP A 168 -14.05 14.35 -9.77
C ASP A 168 -15.51 14.62 -9.37
N LEU A 169 -15.92 14.64 -8.09
CA LEU A 169 -17.27 15.06 -7.68
C LEU A 169 -17.56 16.52 -8.02
N ALA A 170 -16.56 17.40 -8.02
CA ALA A 170 -16.66 18.70 -8.67
C ALA A 170 -16.28 18.57 -10.14
N HIS A 171 -17.14 19.07 -11.04
CA HIS A 171 -16.86 19.06 -12.46
C HIS A 171 -16.09 20.31 -12.92
N HIS A 172 -16.09 21.36 -12.11
CA HIS A 172 -15.40 22.63 -12.35
C HIS A 172 -15.14 23.36 -11.03
N TRP A 173 -14.16 24.24 -11.00
CA TRP A 173 -13.92 25.16 -9.88
C TRP A 173 -13.31 26.46 -10.36
N GLU A 174 -13.48 27.50 -9.57
CA GLU A 174 -12.91 28.82 -9.76
C GLU A 174 -12.41 29.42 -8.45
N THR A 175 -11.49 30.37 -8.53
CA THR A 175 -10.95 31.07 -7.35
C THR A 175 -11.31 32.55 -7.40
N ARG A 176 -11.42 33.16 -6.22
CA ARG A 176 -11.68 34.58 -6.02
C ARG A 176 -10.80 35.12 -4.89
N ASP A 177 -10.75 36.44 -4.78
CA ASP A 177 -10.07 37.12 -3.68
C ASP A 177 -8.63 36.63 -3.47
N ASN A 178 -7.87 36.56 -4.58
CA ASN A 178 -6.49 36.08 -4.57
C ASN A 178 -6.32 34.71 -3.90
N ASN A 179 -7.11 33.72 -4.33
CA ASN A 179 -7.11 32.34 -3.82
C ASN A 179 -7.55 32.18 -2.34
N LEU A 180 -8.23 33.17 -1.76
CA LEU A 180 -8.87 33.05 -0.46
C LEU A 180 -10.24 32.38 -0.50
N CYS A 181 -10.92 32.40 -1.63
CA CYS A 181 -12.22 31.81 -1.82
C CYS A 181 -12.23 30.91 -3.04
N TRP A 182 -12.63 29.65 -2.83
CA TRP A 182 -12.72 28.62 -3.85
C TRP A 182 -14.16 28.19 -4.00
N ARG A 183 -14.66 28.17 -5.23
CA ARG A 183 -15.99 27.70 -5.58
C ARG A 183 -15.92 26.43 -6.42
N PHE A 184 -16.56 25.37 -5.94
CA PHE A 184 -16.62 24.07 -6.60
C PHE A 184 -18.04 23.81 -7.10
N TYR A 185 -18.19 23.54 -8.39
CA TYR A 185 -19.45 23.18 -9.02
C TYR A 185 -19.57 21.66 -9.03
N LEU A 186 -20.53 21.14 -8.26
CA LEU A 186 -20.68 19.73 -7.97
C LEU A 186 -21.48 18.99 -9.05
N ARG A 187 -21.21 17.71 -9.23
CA ARG A 187 -21.97 16.85 -10.16
C ARG A 187 -23.27 16.42 -9.52
N SER A 188 -24.40 16.72 -10.18
CA SER A 188 -25.66 16.07 -9.91
C SER A 188 -25.72 14.68 -10.54
N GLY A 189 -26.43 13.74 -9.92
CA GLY A 189 -26.63 12.39 -10.45
C GLY A 189 -25.50 11.41 -10.19
N ALA A 190 -24.51 11.76 -9.37
CA ALA A 190 -23.54 10.79 -8.84
C ALA A 190 -24.20 9.85 -7.82
N HIS A 191 -23.68 8.63 -7.68
CA HIS A 191 -24.22 7.61 -6.78
C HIS A 191 -23.11 6.97 -5.93
N TRP A 192 -23.46 6.63 -4.71
CA TRP A 192 -22.68 5.75 -3.87
C TRP A 192 -22.67 4.32 -4.41
N HIS A 193 -21.71 3.49 -4.00
CA HIS A 193 -21.59 2.10 -4.44
C HIS A 193 -22.83 1.24 -4.11
N ASN A 194 -23.64 1.62 -3.14
CA ASN A 194 -24.88 0.96 -2.81
C ASN A 194 -26.06 1.39 -3.71
N GLY A 195 -25.83 2.28 -4.69
CA GLY A 195 -26.84 2.80 -5.62
C GLY A 195 -27.64 3.99 -5.10
N GLN A 196 -27.39 4.46 -3.88
CA GLN A 196 -28.01 5.66 -3.33
C GLN A 196 -27.46 6.90 -4.04
N ALA A 197 -28.32 7.82 -4.45
CA ALA A 197 -27.91 9.09 -5.03
C ALA A 197 -27.12 9.93 -4.00
N ILE A 198 -26.10 10.63 -4.46
CA ILE A 198 -25.32 11.57 -3.66
C ILE A 198 -25.98 12.94 -3.77
N SER A 199 -26.29 13.58 -2.64
CA SER A 199 -26.74 14.97 -2.60
C SER A 199 -25.56 15.94 -2.40
N ASP A 200 -25.80 17.22 -2.64
CA ASP A 200 -24.81 18.26 -2.33
C ASP A 200 -24.62 18.42 -0.82
N GLU A 201 -25.64 18.15 0.00
CA GLU A 201 -25.53 18.08 1.46
C GLU A 201 -24.63 16.90 1.90
N ASP A 202 -24.67 15.74 1.24
CA ASP A 202 -23.77 14.62 1.53
C ASP A 202 -22.31 15.04 1.28
N ILE A 203 -22.05 15.76 0.19
CA ILE A 203 -20.72 16.26 -0.14
C ILE A 203 -20.26 17.31 0.89
N LEU A 204 -21.13 18.27 1.24
CA LEU A 204 -20.85 19.26 2.29
C LEU A 204 -20.51 18.57 3.61
N ALA A 205 -21.35 17.62 4.04
CA ALA A 205 -21.11 16.86 5.29
C ALA A 205 -19.80 16.08 5.23
N GLY A 206 -19.46 15.46 4.08
CA GLY A 206 -18.21 14.75 3.87
C GLY A 206 -16.99 15.67 3.99
N VAL A 207 -17.04 16.89 3.44
CA VAL A 207 -15.96 17.88 3.56
C VAL A 207 -15.88 18.40 5.00
N GLN A 208 -16.99 18.62 5.68
CA GLN A 208 -16.99 19.01 7.10
C GLN A 208 -16.37 17.92 8.00
N GLN A 209 -16.70 16.64 7.75
CA GLN A 209 -16.08 15.51 8.45
C GLN A 209 -14.57 15.42 8.16
N LEU A 210 -14.14 15.65 6.92
CA LEU A 210 -12.73 15.71 6.56
C LEU A 210 -11.99 16.78 7.35
N LEU A 211 -12.57 17.99 7.48
CA LEU A 211 -11.97 19.10 8.21
C LEU A 211 -11.95 18.87 9.73
N ALA A 212 -12.90 18.12 10.26
CA ALA A 212 -12.98 17.78 11.68
C ALA A 212 -12.05 16.61 12.09
N ASP A 213 -11.57 15.80 11.13
CA ASP A 213 -10.76 14.60 11.40
C ASP A 213 -9.26 14.93 11.45
N PRO A 214 -8.58 14.89 12.65
CA PRO A 214 -7.15 15.17 12.77
C PRO A 214 -6.26 14.23 11.94
N ALA A 215 -6.71 13.00 11.64
CA ALA A 215 -5.97 12.05 10.82
C ALA A 215 -5.99 12.40 9.32
N ARG A 216 -6.79 13.41 8.92
CA ARG A 216 -7.03 13.76 7.52
C ARG A 216 -6.78 15.22 7.18
N ASN A 217 -6.94 16.13 8.16
CA ASN A 217 -6.99 17.58 7.91
C ASN A 217 -5.65 18.30 7.95
N ALA A 218 -4.51 17.61 8.08
CA ALA A 218 -3.20 18.23 8.29
C ALA A 218 -2.89 19.33 7.24
N GLY A 219 -3.13 19.05 5.96
CA GLY A 219 -2.92 20.00 4.85
C GLY A 219 -4.04 21.03 4.66
N LEU A 220 -5.11 21.02 5.50
CA LEU A 220 -6.31 21.86 5.34
C LEU A 220 -6.60 22.76 6.54
N LYS A 221 -5.67 22.90 7.49
CA LYS A 221 -5.85 23.69 8.73
C LYS A 221 -6.12 25.18 8.49
N HIS A 222 -5.78 25.69 7.29
CA HIS A 222 -6.03 27.07 6.89
C HIS A 222 -7.43 27.27 6.29
N VAL A 223 -8.24 26.21 6.16
CA VAL A 223 -9.65 26.34 5.76
C VAL A 223 -10.42 27.00 6.90
N HIS A 224 -11.10 28.10 6.56
CA HIS A 224 -11.93 28.87 7.49
C HIS A 224 -13.35 28.31 7.56
N GLN A 225 -14.00 28.15 6.40
CA GLN A 225 -15.40 27.74 6.32
C GLN A 225 -15.67 26.97 5.03
N VAL A 226 -16.63 26.05 5.10
CA VAL A 226 -17.22 25.38 3.94
C VAL A 226 -18.75 25.51 4.00
N SER A 227 -19.39 25.86 2.88
CA SER A 227 -20.85 26.05 2.81
C SER A 227 -21.37 25.86 1.38
N LEU A 228 -22.65 25.54 1.24
CA LEU A 228 -23.34 25.59 -0.06
C LEU A 228 -23.75 27.04 -0.34
N ALA A 229 -23.22 27.63 -1.40
CA ALA A 229 -23.57 28.97 -1.87
C ALA A 229 -24.89 28.96 -2.68
N ALA A 230 -25.18 27.84 -3.33
CA ALA A 230 -26.38 27.55 -4.10
C ALA A 230 -26.49 26.02 -4.27
N PRO A 231 -27.61 25.46 -4.76
CA PRO A 231 -27.70 24.05 -5.08
C PRO A 231 -26.54 23.62 -5.99
N TRP A 232 -25.84 22.55 -5.61
CA TRP A 232 -24.65 21.99 -6.31
C TRP A 232 -23.47 22.95 -6.44
N CYS A 233 -23.37 23.95 -5.55
CA CYS A 233 -22.31 24.94 -5.54
C CYS A 233 -21.70 25.07 -4.14
N LEU A 234 -20.49 24.54 -3.94
CA LEU A 234 -19.77 24.49 -2.68
C LEU A 234 -18.71 25.57 -2.64
N ASP A 235 -18.76 26.46 -1.66
CA ASP A 235 -17.71 27.45 -1.38
C ASP A 235 -16.82 26.99 -0.22
N ILE A 236 -15.52 27.14 -0.40
CA ILE A 236 -14.46 26.95 0.62
C ILE A 236 -13.72 28.27 0.77
N THR A 237 -13.78 28.86 1.97
CA THR A 237 -13.02 30.08 2.30
C THR A 237 -11.81 29.75 3.18
N LEU A 238 -10.74 30.50 3.03
CA LEU A 238 -9.46 30.24 3.67
C LEU A 238 -9.05 31.41 4.58
N HIS A 239 -8.25 31.13 5.60
CA HIS A 239 -7.59 32.15 6.44
C HIS A 239 -6.36 32.78 5.77
N ALA A 240 -5.74 32.05 4.85
CA ALA A 240 -4.58 32.50 4.07
C ALA A 240 -4.72 32.05 2.61
N PRO A 241 -4.23 32.82 1.63
CA PRO A 241 -4.27 32.46 0.22
C PRO A 241 -3.58 31.11 -0.05
N ASP A 242 -4.23 30.25 -0.83
CA ASP A 242 -3.65 28.95 -1.25
C ASP A 242 -4.07 28.64 -2.69
N ALA A 243 -3.14 28.79 -3.64
CA ALA A 243 -3.35 28.41 -5.03
C ALA A 243 -3.36 26.89 -5.24
N MET A 244 -2.95 26.12 -4.24
CA MET A 244 -2.78 24.68 -4.31
C MET A 244 -3.95 23.90 -3.70
N LEU A 245 -5.06 24.55 -3.30
CA LEU A 245 -6.18 23.88 -2.62
C LEU A 245 -6.75 22.71 -3.45
N ALA A 246 -6.92 22.87 -4.77
CA ALA A 246 -7.39 21.79 -5.63
C ALA A 246 -6.43 20.58 -5.65
N HIS A 247 -5.12 20.81 -5.53
CA HIS A 247 -4.10 19.78 -5.39
C HIS A 247 -4.21 19.05 -4.05
N ARG A 248 -4.39 19.79 -2.94
CA ARG A 248 -4.61 19.20 -1.60
C ARG A 248 -5.86 18.31 -1.57
N LEU A 249 -6.95 18.78 -2.18
CA LEU A 249 -8.21 18.05 -2.25
C LEU A 249 -8.14 16.80 -3.16
N ALA A 250 -7.15 16.71 -4.03
CA ALA A 250 -6.90 15.52 -4.86
C ALA A 250 -6.16 14.40 -4.11
N HIS A 251 -5.61 14.67 -2.92
CA HIS A 251 -4.88 13.70 -2.13
C HIS A 251 -5.80 12.59 -1.58
N HIS A 252 -5.25 11.40 -1.31
CA HIS A 252 -6.04 10.25 -0.83
C HIS A 252 -6.75 10.50 0.51
N VAL A 253 -6.21 11.34 1.39
CA VAL A 253 -6.84 11.70 2.68
C VAL A 253 -8.11 12.52 2.51
N CYS A 254 -8.22 13.25 1.38
CA CYS A 254 -9.36 14.12 1.07
C CYS A 254 -10.49 13.38 0.32
N ARG A 255 -10.38 12.06 0.14
CA ARG A 255 -11.46 11.27 -0.43
C ARG A 255 -12.67 11.24 0.49
N LEU A 256 -13.87 11.27 -0.06
CA LEU A 256 -15.11 11.34 0.69
C LEU A 256 -15.77 9.95 0.73
N PRO A 257 -15.69 9.21 1.85
CA PRO A 257 -16.46 8.00 2.07
C PRO A 257 -17.93 8.35 2.36
N HIS A 258 -18.81 7.35 2.21
CA HIS A 258 -20.21 7.49 2.60
C HIS A 258 -20.31 7.87 4.09
N PRO A 259 -21.12 8.88 4.47
CA PRO A 259 -21.13 9.43 5.83
C PRO A 259 -21.42 8.42 6.95
N GLN A 260 -22.26 7.41 6.68
CA GLN A 260 -22.68 6.40 7.66
C GLN A 260 -22.04 5.03 7.44
N GLN A 261 -21.46 4.75 6.25
CA GLN A 261 -20.87 3.48 5.86
C GLN A 261 -19.49 3.72 5.21
N PRO A 262 -18.44 3.95 6.01
CA PRO A 262 -17.14 4.42 5.49
C PRO A 262 -16.44 3.47 4.49
N GLU A 263 -16.86 2.21 4.41
CA GLU A 263 -16.40 1.24 3.42
C GLU A 263 -17.01 1.45 2.03
N ILE A 264 -18.09 2.24 1.95
CA ILE A 264 -18.76 2.59 0.70
C ILE A 264 -18.20 3.91 0.18
N GLY A 265 -17.82 3.92 -1.09
CA GLY A 265 -17.34 5.10 -1.80
C GLY A 265 -18.22 5.45 -3.00
N ALA A 266 -17.72 6.38 -3.82
CA ALA A 266 -18.28 6.78 -5.10
C ALA A 266 -17.24 6.70 -6.25
N GLY A 267 -16.13 6.01 -6.01
CA GLY A 267 -15.07 5.83 -7.00
C GLY A 267 -15.39 4.80 -8.08
N PRO A 268 -14.47 4.57 -9.04
CA PRO A 268 -14.69 3.67 -10.16
C PRO A 268 -14.80 2.18 -9.77
N PHE A 269 -14.36 1.80 -8.57
CA PHE A 269 -14.43 0.43 -8.07
C PHE A 269 -15.06 0.37 -6.67
N ALA A 270 -15.92 -0.62 -6.46
CA ALA A 270 -16.51 -0.94 -5.17
C ALA A 270 -15.76 -2.10 -4.50
N ILE A 271 -15.68 -2.12 -3.17
CA ILE A 271 -15.16 -3.25 -2.40
C ILE A 271 -16.22 -4.37 -2.40
N ALA A 272 -16.01 -5.41 -3.19
CA ALA A 272 -16.90 -6.57 -3.25
C ALA A 272 -16.58 -7.59 -2.14
N ARG A 273 -15.31 -7.76 -1.78
CA ARG A 273 -14.83 -8.63 -0.69
C ARG A 273 -13.54 -8.07 -0.09
N HIS A 274 -13.44 -8.09 1.22
CA HIS A 274 -12.24 -7.69 1.95
C HIS A 274 -11.99 -8.64 3.13
N HIS A 275 -10.88 -9.37 3.08
CA HIS A 275 -10.42 -10.28 4.12
C HIS A 275 -8.90 -10.15 4.30
N SER A 276 -8.34 -10.71 5.35
CA SER A 276 -6.90 -10.66 5.64
C SER A 276 -5.99 -11.18 4.52
N HIS A 277 -6.50 -12.07 3.65
CA HIS A 277 -5.75 -12.71 2.57
C HIS A 277 -6.24 -12.37 1.17
N TYR A 278 -7.31 -11.59 1.06
CA TYR A 278 -7.98 -11.36 -0.20
C TYR A 278 -8.76 -10.04 -0.22
N LEU A 279 -8.54 -9.24 -1.25
CA LEU A 279 -9.36 -8.09 -1.57
C LEU A 279 -9.86 -8.22 -3.01
N ARG A 280 -11.16 -8.06 -3.22
CA ARG A 280 -11.77 -7.96 -4.54
C ARG A 280 -12.46 -6.62 -4.70
N LEU A 281 -12.05 -5.91 -5.71
CA LEU A 281 -12.69 -4.69 -6.20
C LEU A 281 -13.48 -5.02 -7.45
N GLU A 282 -14.70 -4.50 -7.57
CA GLU A 282 -15.53 -4.64 -8.75
C GLU A 282 -15.89 -3.28 -9.34
N ARG A 283 -15.90 -3.20 -10.67
CA ARG A 283 -16.25 -1.99 -11.40
C ARG A 283 -17.64 -1.51 -11.02
N GLN A 284 -17.74 -0.21 -10.70
CA GLN A 284 -18.99 0.42 -10.33
C GLN A 284 -19.81 0.78 -11.58
N PRO A 285 -21.05 0.23 -11.74
CA PRO A 285 -21.88 0.50 -12.92
C PRO A 285 -22.43 1.93 -12.96
N TRP A 286 -22.54 2.62 -11.82
CA TRP A 286 -23.06 4.00 -11.73
C TRP A 286 -21.97 5.05 -11.56
N TYR A 287 -20.72 4.72 -11.88
CA TYR A 287 -19.64 5.68 -11.80
C TYR A 287 -19.87 6.84 -12.79
N PHE A 288 -19.79 8.06 -12.31
CA PHE A 288 -20.15 9.29 -13.03
C PHE A 288 -19.13 9.75 -14.08
N ALA A 289 -18.00 9.07 -14.21
CA ALA A 289 -16.95 9.38 -15.18
C ALA A 289 -16.66 8.16 -16.08
N ALA A 290 -15.52 8.14 -16.78
CA ALA A 290 -15.15 7.04 -17.65
C ALA A 290 -15.03 5.72 -16.86
N HIS A 291 -15.78 4.71 -17.27
CA HIS A 291 -15.77 3.41 -16.62
C HIS A 291 -14.45 2.67 -16.86
N PRO A 292 -13.87 2.04 -15.84
CA PRO A 292 -12.78 1.10 -16.03
C PRO A 292 -13.15 -0.03 -16.99
N LEU A 293 -12.20 -0.46 -17.80
CA LEU A 293 -12.40 -1.56 -18.74
C LEU A 293 -12.29 -2.93 -18.05
N LEU A 294 -11.54 -3.03 -16.95
CA LEU A 294 -11.54 -4.20 -16.09
C LEU A 294 -12.88 -4.30 -15.33
N HIS A 295 -13.44 -5.50 -15.26
CA HIS A 295 -14.61 -5.78 -14.44
C HIS A 295 -14.25 -5.92 -12.96
N ALA A 296 -13.13 -6.60 -12.67
CA ALA A 296 -12.68 -6.81 -11.31
C ALA A 296 -11.15 -6.81 -11.19
N ILE A 297 -10.69 -6.45 -10.00
CA ILE A 297 -9.31 -6.54 -9.58
C ILE A 297 -9.26 -7.32 -8.28
N GLU A 298 -8.38 -8.30 -8.22
CA GLU A 298 -8.21 -9.17 -7.06
C GLU A 298 -6.79 -9.08 -6.54
N PHE A 299 -6.64 -8.78 -5.26
CA PHE A 299 -5.37 -8.85 -4.55
C PHE A 299 -5.35 -10.13 -3.72
N TRP A 300 -4.37 -10.98 -4.00
CA TRP A 300 -4.21 -12.26 -3.36
C TRP A 300 -2.97 -12.26 -2.50
N ARG A 301 -3.14 -12.39 -1.17
CA ARG A 301 -2.00 -12.56 -0.28
C ARG A 301 -1.40 -13.94 -0.51
N THR A 302 -0.22 -13.94 -1.13
CA THR A 302 0.63 -15.12 -1.26
C THR A 302 1.62 -15.07 -0.11
N SER A 303 1.96 -16.22 0.49
CA SER A 303 2.93 -16.24 1.58
C SER A 303 4.23 -15.59 1.12
N ALA A 304 4.68 -14.64 1.90
CA ALA A 304 5.94 -14.00 1.71
C ALA A 304 7.09 -14.98 2.02
N GLY A 305 7.64 -15.60 1.00
CA GLY A 305 9.09 -15.60 0.99
C GLY A 305 9.48 -14.14 0.87
N ALA A 306 10.32 -13.63 1.74
CA ALA A 306 10.74 -12.25 1.89
C ALA A 306 11.38 -11.68 0.61
N GLN A 307 10.67 -11.60 -0.49
CA GLN A 307 11.11 -11.04 -1.76
C GLN A 307 10.41 -9.72 -2.03
N LYS A 308 11.12 -8.71 -1.65
CA LYS A 308 11.27 -7.33 -2.14
C LYS A 308 10.03 -6.65 -2.71
N PRO A 309 9.52 -5.62 -1.99
CA PRO A 309 8.38 -4.78 -2.42
C PRO A 309 8.64 -3.90 -3.65
N ALA A 310 9.88 -3.88 -4.19
CA ALA A 310 10.23 -3.06 -5.35
C ALA A 310 9.66 -3.58 -6.69
N TRP A 311 9.02 -4.75 -6.71
CA TRP A 311 8.52 -5.38 -7.92
C TRP A 311 7.04 -5.69 -7.79
N ILE A 312 6.20 -4.93 -8.48
CA ILE A 312 4.84 -5.36 -8.75
C ILE A 312 4.93 -6.37 -9.89
N THR A 313 5.00 -7.66 -9.55
CA THR A 313 4.96 -8.72 -10.56
C THR A 313 3.51 -8.99 -10.91
N VAL A 314 3.03 -8.42 -11.98
CA VAL A 314 1.74 -8.78 -12.58
C VAL A 314 1.99 -9.92 -13.57
N GLY A 315 2.30 -11.09 -13.03
CA GLY A 315 2.48 -12.33 -13.75
C GLY A 315 3.93 -12.70 -14.12
N LYS A 316 4.25 -14.01 -14.06
CA LYS A 316 5.47 -14.62 -14.62
C LYS A 316 5.09 -15.33 -15.91
N GLY A 317 5.45 -14.75 -17.07
CA GLY A 317 5.51 -15.44 -18.35
C GLY A 317 6.96 -15.49 -18.82
N LYS A 318 7.37 -16.55 -19.54
CA LYS A 318 8.69 -16.66 -20.19
C LYS A 318 8.94 -15.56 -21.25
N ASN A 319 7.90 -14.81 -21.63
CA ASN A 319 7.90 -13.75 -22.64
C ASN A 319 7.43 -12.41 -22.05
N ALA A 320 7.89 -12.04 -20.85
CA ALA A 320 7.62 -10.70 -20.33
C ALA A 320 8.19 -9.67 -21.31
N GLN A 321 7.33 -9.03 -22.09
CA GLN A 321 7.71 -7.84 -22.86
C GLN A 321 8.30 -6.82 -21.89
N LYS A 322 9.33 -6.10 -22.35
CA LYS A 322 10.06 -5.09 -21.56
C LYS A 322 9.10 -4.21 -20.78
N ALA A 323 8.98 -4.50 -19.49
CA ALA A 323 8.15 -3.70 -18.60
C ALA A 323 8.62 -2.25 -18.63
N ALA A 324 7.68 -1.32 -18.59
CA ALA A 324 8.01 0.08 -18.33
C ALA A 324 8.72 0.15 -16.98
N SER A 325 9.99 0.53 -16.98
CA SER A 325 10.72 0.84 -15.75
C SER A 325 10.63 2.35 -15.51
N SER A 326 10.23 2.74 -14.33
CA SER A 326 10.21 4.13 -13.91
C SER A 326 11.03 4.27 -12.63
N THR A 327 11.86 5.31 -12.56
CA THR A 327 12.46 5.72 -11.29
C THR A 327 11.43 6.53 -10.53
N SER A 328 11.13 6.15 -9.29
CA SER A 328 10.26 6.94 -8.43
C SER A 328 10.90 8.30 -8.14
N GLY A 329 10.12 9.37 -8.14
CA GLY A 329 10.53 10.65 -7.58
C GLY A 329 10.72 10.63 -6.06
N GLY A 330 10.26 9.57 -5.37
CA GLY A 330 10.49 9.34 -3.95
C GLY A 330 11.88 8.78 -3.67
N PHE A 331 12.40 9.03 -2.47
CA PHE A 331 13.76 8.62 -2.08
C PHE A 331 13.85 8.26 -0.59
N ALA A 332 14.79 7.39 -0.26
CA ALA A 332 15.22 7.18 1.12
C ALA A 332 16.15 8.32 1.56
N TRP A 333 16.05 8.74 2.81
CA TRP A 333 16.78 9.87 3.35
C TRP A 333 17.28 9.63 4.76
N LEU A 334 18.33 10.38 5.12
CA LEU A 334 18.86 10.50 6.47
C LEU A 334 18.63 11.93 6.97
N MET A 335 18.17 12.07 8.20
CA MET A 335 18.19 13.32 8.97
C MET A 335 18.99 13.11 10.24
N VAL A 336 19.81 14.11 10.62
CA VAL A 336 20.67 14.09 11.78
C VAL A 336 20.23 15.15 12.75
N ASN A 337 20.13 14.80 14.04
CA ASN A 337 19.65 15.70 15.09
C ASN A 337 20.60 16.90 15.25
N THR A 338 20.01 18.09 15.34
CA THR A 338 20.74 19.36 15.60
C THR A 338 21.47 19.40 16.93
N ALA A 339 21.14 18.51 17.87
CA ALA A 339 21.84 18.38 19.14
C ALA A 339 23.26 17.80 19.00
N LEU A 340 23.55 17.09 17.90
CA LEU A 340 24.89 16.59 17.62
C LEU A 340 25.80 17.72 17.14
N THR A 341 27.10 17.63 17.50
CA THR A 341 28.09 18.57 16.99
C THR A 341 28.23 18.47 15.47
N GLN A 342 28.47 19.59 14.81
CA GLN A 342 28.56 19.62 13.34
C GLN A 342 29.62 18.63 12.78
N PRO A 343 30.85 18.49 13.34
CA PRO A 343 31.82 17.52 12.84
C PRO A 343 31.31 16.06 12.92
N LEU A 344 30.60 15.71 14.00
CA LEU A 344 30.03 14.37 14.16
C LEU A 344 28.88 14.15 13.18
N ALA A 345 28.01 15.13 13.01
CA ALA A 345 26.90 15.08 12.06
C ALA A 345 27.41 14.91 10.61
N ASP A 346 28.45 15.65 10.21
CA ASP A 346 29.05 15.57 8.87
C ASP A 346 29.71 14.21 8.64
N TRP A 347 30.42 13.70 9.65
CA TRP A 347 31.01 12.36 9.58
C TRP A 347 29.93 11.28 9.42
N LEU A 348 28.85 11.32 10.22
CA LEU A 348 27.76 10.35 10.13
C LEU A 348 27.05 10.39 8.76
N ARG A 349 26.79 11.58 8.21
CA ARG A 349 26.22 11.74 6.86
C ARG A 349 27.12 11.09 5.81
N GLN A 350 28.41 11.39 5.84
CA GLN A 350 29.38 10.84 4.88
C GLN A 350 29.46 9.32 4.96
N GLU A 351 29.57 8.76 6.17
CA GLU A 351 29.64 7.30 6.37
C GLU A 351 28.38 6.59 5.87
N ILE A 352 27.18 7.12 6.20
CA ILE A 352 25.91 6.50 5.79
C ILE A 352 25.71 6.60 4.26
N VAL A 353 26.08 7.72 3.64
CA VAL A 353 26.05 7.85 2.17
C VAL A 353 27.03 6.85 1.52
N PHE A 354 28.24 6.71 2.06
CA PHE A 354 29.23 5.74 1.57
C PHE A 354 28.70 4.30 1.71
N MET A 355 28.12 3.94 2.86
CA MET A 355 27.51 2.64 3.09
C MET A 355 26.36 2.38 2.11
N SER A 356 25.47 3.36 1.89
CA SER A 356 24.39 3.28 0.93
C SER A 356 24.91 3.01 -0.50
N GLN A 357 25.92 3.75 -0.94
CA GLN A 357 26.53 3.55 -2.24
C GLN A 357 27.16 2.15 -2.36
N ARG A 358 27.92 1.72 -1.35
CA ARG A 358 28.56 0.41 -1.33
C ARG A 358 27.55 -0.74 -1.37
N ASN A 359 26.49 -0.65 -0.58
CA ASN A 359 25.49 -1.72 -0.46
C ASN A 359 24.56 -1.80 -1.69
N PHE A 360 24.28 -0.64 -2.32
CA PHE A 360 23.17 -0.54 -3.28
C PHE A 360 23.57 -0.18 -4.70
N SER A 361 24.86 0.21 -4.98
CA SER A 361 25.28 0.62 -6.33
C SER A 361 25.12 -0.46 -7.41
N GLN A 362 25.15 -1.73 -7.03
CA GLN A 362 25.01 -2.87 -7.93
C GLN A 362 23.57 -3.42 -8.01
N ARG A 363 22.63 -2.79 -7.30
CA ARG A 363 21.24 -3.24 -7.31
C ARG A 363 20.47 -2.58 -8.45
N ASP A 364 19.78 -3.40 -9.24
CA ASP A 364 18.95 -2.93 -10.36
C ASP A 364 17.66 -2.21 -9.93
N ASP A 365 17.22 -2.48 -8.68
CA ASP A 365 15.99 -1.94 -8.10
C ASP A 365 16.19 -0.62 -7.33
N LEU A 366 17.44 -0.14 -7.22
CA LEU A 366 17.77 1.10 -6.53
C LEU A 366 18.70 1.98 -7.39
N GLN A 367 18.68 3.28 -7.10
CA GLN A 367 19.58 4.27 -7.70
C GLN A 367 20.15 5.16 -6.61
N THR A 368 21.45 5.08 -6.38
CA THR A 368 22.17 5.73 -5.26
C THR A 368 22.61 7.17 -5.51
N ARG A 369 22.50 7.69 -6.71
CA ARG A 369 22.72 9.13 -6.99
C ARG A 369 21.44 9.74 -7.47
N THR A 370 21.07 10.86 -6.87
CA THR A 370 19.68 11.28 -6.90
C THR A 370 19.53 12.73 -7.26
N GLU A 371 18.73 12.97 -8.27
CA GLU A 371 18.11 14.24 -8.52
C GLU A 371 16.76 14.21 -7.76
N VAL A 372 16.67 14.99 -6.68
CA VAL A 372 15.47 15.05 -5.82
C VAL A 372 14.27 15.64 -6.56
N LEU A 373 14.54 16.68 -7.35
CA LEU A 373 13.65 17.30 -8.32
C LEU A 373 14.46 17.63 -9.56
N PRO A 374 13.84 17.84 -10.73
CA PRO A 374 14.53 18.42 -11.89
C PRO A 374 15.28 19.70 -11.51
N GLY A 375 16.62 19.69 -11.67
CA GLY A 375 17.49 20.80 -11.28
C GLY A 375 17.87 20.84 -9.78
N LEU A 376 17.46 19.88 -8.96
CA LEU A 376 17.85 19.76 -7.56
C LEU A 376 18.62 18.46 -7.30
N GLN A 377 19.93 18.50 -7.50
CA GLN A 377 20.81 17.37 -7.24
C GLN A 377 21.20 17.29 -5.77
N THR A 378 21.46 16.06 -5.29
CA THR A 378 22.05 15.83 -3.98
C THR A 378 23.42 16.50 -3.89
N PRO A 379 23.69 17.36 -2.89
CA PRO A 379 24.98 18.01 -2.72
C PRO A 379 26.10 16.97 -2.54
N LEU A 380 27.29 17.29 -3.03
CA LEU A 380 28.48 16.54 -2.68
C LEU A 380 28.83 16.83 -1.21
N LEU A 381 28.89 15.81 -0.40
CA LEU A 381 29.30 15.96 0.99
C LEU A 381 30.80 16.26 1.06
N PRO A 382 31.24 17.25 1.85
CA PRO A 382 32.65 17.49 2.09
C PRO A 382 33.26 16.29 2.80
N THR A 383 34.56 16.03 2.57
CA THR A 383 35.28 15.01 3.33
C THR A 383 35.32 15.42 4.80
N ALA A 384 34.62 14.68 5.63
CA ALA A 384 34.59 14.92 7.06
C ALA A 384 35.89 14.34 7.72
N PRO A 385 36.50 15.05 8.66
CA PRO A 385 37.60 14.50 9.43
C PRO A 385 37.14 13.34 10.29
N ASP A 386 38.06 12.45 10.66
CA ASP A 386 37.74 11.43 11.65
C ASP A 386 37.48 12.08 13.01
N VAL A 387 36.39 11.70 13.66
CA VAL A 387 35.90 12.30 14.91
C VAL A 387 35.76 11.23 15.99
N PRO A 388 35.98 11.58 17.28
CA PRO A 388 35.64 10.68 18.36
C PRO A 388 34.13 10.46 18.42
N LEU A 389 33.75 9.18 18.53
CA LEU A 389 32.33 8.81 18.64
C LEU A 389 31.88 8.83 20.10
N PRO A 390 30.62 9.19 20.38
CA PRO A 390 30.05 9.01 21.70
C PRO A 390 29.91 7.51 22.03
N PRO A 391 29.78 7.12 23.30
CA PRO A 391 29.60 5.72 23.69
C PRO A 391 28.35 5.09 23.09
N THR A 392 27.31 5.88 22.88
CA THR A 392 26.01 5.44 22.36
C THR A 392 25.47 6.44 21.36
N LEU A 393 24.79 5.94 20.34
CA LEU A 393 23.94 6.69 19.40
C LEU A 393 22.58 6.02 19.28
N SER A 394 21.56 6.80 19.04
CA SER A 394 20.18 6.34 18.83
C SER A 394 19.75 6.56 17.36
N LEU A 395 19.15 5.55 16.78
CA LEU A 395 18.58 5.59 15.43
C LEU A 395 17.10 5.24 15.48
N VAL A 396 16.25 6.10 14.97
CA VAL A 396 14.87 5.76 14.63
C VAL A 396 14.81 5.48 13.13
N CYS A 397 14.25 4.34 12.77
CA CYS A 397 14.26 3.85 11.40
C CYS A 397 12.86 3.40 10.96
N TYR A 398 12.45 3.85 9.79
CA TYR A 398 11.24 3.35 9.15
C TYR A 398 11.44 1.90 8.66
N HIS A 399 10.43 1.07 8.84
CA HIS A 399 10.58 -0.37 8.63
C HIS A 399 10.51 -0.77 7.15
N THR A 400 11.65 -0.67 6.42
CA THR A 400 11.83 -1.26 5.09
C THR A 400 13.04 -2.20 5.06
N PRO A 401 13.10 -3.17 4.15
CA PRO A 401 14.25 -4.07 4.02
C PRO A 401 15.58 -3.35 3.74
N GLU A 402 15.52 -2.31 2.89
CA GLU A 402 16.70 -1.54 2.49
C GLU A 402 17.25 -0.70 3.65
N LEU A 403 16.36 -0.03 4.40
CA LEU A 403 16.78 0.74 5.57
C LEU A 403 17.27 -0.17 6.70
N ARG A 404 16.73 -1.40 6.82
CA ARG A 404 17.24 -2.40 7.75
C ARG A 404 18.67 -2.81 7.39
N GLU A 405 18.94 -3.13 6.12
CA GLU A 405 20.28 -3.49 5.65
C GLU A 405 21.29 -2.36 5.94
N LEU A 406 20.87 -1.10 5.75
CA LEU A 406 21.70 0.06 6.03
C LEU A 406 21.96 0.24 7.54
N ALA A 407 20.91 0.11 8.35
CA ALA A 407 21.01 0.20 9.81
C ALA A 407 21.91 -0.91 10.41
N ASP A 408 21.79 -2.15 9.91
CA ASP A 408 22.63 -3.28 10.32
C ASP A 408 24.12 -3.04 9.94
N THR A 409 24.37 -2.48 8.75
CA THR A 409 25.71 -2.10 8.30
C THR A 409 26.29 -0.99 9.18
N LEU A 410 25.51 0.04 9.51
CA LEU A 410 25.91 1.13 10.40
C LEU A 410 26.19 0.61 11.81
N HIS A 411 25.32 -0.24 12.35
CA HIS A 411 25.52 -0.86 13.66
C HIS A 411 26.86 -1.61 13.74
N ALA A 412 27.15 -2.43 12.71
CA ALA A 412 28.41 -3.17 12.65
C ALA A 412 29.66 -2.27 12.54
N ALA A 413 29.57 -1.15 11.82
CA ALA A 413 30.65 -0.18 11.68
C ALA A 413 30.92 0.59 12.99
N LEU A 414 29.87 1.09 13.64
CA LEU A 414 29.97 1.82 14.90
C LEU A 414 30.49 0.94 16.04
N LYS A 415 30.08 -0.33 16.09
CA LYS A 415 30.57 -1.32 17.07
C LYS A 415 32.10 -1.51 16.99
N LYS A 416 32.70 -1.49 15.79
CA LYS A 416 34.14 -1.56 15.60
C LYS A 416 34.89 -0.35 16.17
N ARG A 417 34.18 0.76 16.34
CA ARG A 417 34.67 2.01 16.92
C ARG A 417 34.23 2.24 18.37
N HIS A 418 33.80 1.16 19.05
CA HIS A 418 33.35 1.18 20.43
C HIS A 418 32.13 2.09 20.70
N CYS A 419 31.31 2.35 19.67
CA CYS A 419 30.04 3.07 19.80
C CYS A 419 28.87 2.08 19.66
N THR A 420 27.94 2.10 20.60
CA THR A 420 26.73 1.27 20.58
C THR A 420 25.61 2.01 19.86
N LEU A 421 25.03 1.42 18.81
CA LEU A 421 23.85 1.94 18.15
C LEU A 421 22.60 1.26 18.68
N THR A 422 21.67 2.01 19.26
CA THR A 422 20.32 1.55 19.58
C THR A 422 19.37 1.87 18.43
N VAL A 423 18.64 0.88 17.91
CA VAL A 423 17.76 1.06 16.75
C VAL A 423 16.31 0.84 17.18
N ALA A 424 15.49 1.86 17.05
CA ALA A 424 14.03 1.78 17.21
C ALA A 424 13.36 1.71 15.83
N TRP A 425 12.69 0.60 15.57
CA TRP A 425 11.93 0.40 14.34
C TRP A 425 10.52 0.94 14.52
N LYS A 426 10.10 1.79 13.60
CA LYS A 426 8.76 2.38 13.61
C LYS A 426 8.01 2.01 12.35
N ASP A 427 6.76 1.62 12.50
CA ASP A 427 5.83 1.60 11.38
C ASP A 427 5.25 3.01 11.12
N ARG A 428 4.38 3.14 10.13
CA ARG A 428 3.87 4.44 9.72
C ARG A 428 2.96 5.08 10.78
N ASP A 429 2.21 4.28 11.50
CA ASP A 429 1.30 4.78 12.53
C ASP A 429 2.09 5.28 13.76
N GLU A 430 3.13 4.53 14.16
CA GLU A 430 4.05 4.89 15.24
C GLU A 430 4.93 6.09 14.90
N TRP A 431 5.30 6.25 13.60
CA TRP A 431 6.17 7.33 13.11
C TRP A 431 5.60 8.71 13.36
N HIS A 432 4.30 8.89 13.17
CA HIS A 432 3.60 10.16 13.34
C HIS A 432 3.05 10.37 14.77
N THR A 433 3.36 9.47 15.71
CA THR A 433 3.00 9.67 17.11
C THR A 433 3.83 10.82 17.69
N PRO A 434 3.22 11.78 18.42
CA PRO A 434 3.97 12.86 19.05
C PRO A 434 5.12 12.32 19.91
N GLY A 435 6.31 12.91 19.77
CA GLY A 435 7.51 12.48 20.49
C GLY A 435 8.24 11.25 19.94
N ALA A 436 7.73 10.59 18.91
CA ALA A 436 8.31 9.36 18.39
C ALA A 436 9.78 9.49 17.90
N LEU A 437 10.16 10.68 17.45
CA LEU A 437 11.47 10.97 16.85
C LEU A 437 12.33 11.93 17.71
N GLU A 438 11.81 12.50 18.79
CA GLU A 438 12.45 13.60 19.53
C GLU A 438 13.80 13.24 20.15
N GLN A 439 13.99 12.00 20.57
CA GLN A 439 15.23 11.55 21.22
C GLN A 439 16.19 10.85 20.26
N ALA A 440 15.91 10.86 18.96
CA ALA A 440 16.76 10.21 17.98
C ALA A 440 17.96 11.10 17.62
N ASP A 441 19.18 10.54 17.66
CA ASP A 441 20.36 11.19 17.09
C ASP A 441 20.31 11.15 15.56
N LEU A 442 19.77 10.05 15.01
CA LEU A 442 19.64 9.78 13.59
C LEU A 442 18.22 9.31 13.26
N VAL A 443 17.72 9.75 12.14
CA VAL A 443 16.42 9.31 11.59
C VAL A 443 16.62 8.84 10.15
N LEU A 444 16.23 7.60 9.85
CA LEU A 444 16.21 7.03 8.51
C LEU A 444 14.77 6.78 8.08
N GLY A 445 14.37 7.42 7.00
CA GLY A 445 13.02 7.33 6.47
C GLY A 445 12.97 7.26 4.94
N ASP A 446 11.76 7.23 4.40
CA ASP A 446 11.51 7.34 2.97
C ASP A 446 10.46 8.40 2.67
N TYR A 447 10.61 9.06 1.54
CA TYR A 447 9.67 10.00 0.96
C TYR A 447 8.98 9.35 -0.24
N LEU A 448 7.68 9.50 -0.34
CA LEU A 448 6.87 9.05 -1.47
C LEU A 448 6.54 10.24 -2.39
N ALA A 449 6.91 10.11 -3.67
CA ALA A 449 6.57 11.15 -4.65
C ALA A 449 5.06 11.24 -4.90
N GLY A 450 4.59 12.47 -5.13
CA GLY A 450 3.26 12.76 -5.64
C GLY A 450 3.26 13.12 -7.13
N GLU A 451 2.10 13.29 -7.73
CA GLU A 451 1.93 13.58 -9.17
C GLU A 451 2.50 14.96 -9.56
N LEU A 452 2.47 15.93 -8.66
CA LEU A 452 3.18 17.21 -8.82
C LEU A 452 4.39 17.25 -7.88
N PRO A 453 5.61 16.92 -8.36
CA PRO A 453 6.76 16.67 -7.48
C PRO A 453 7.13 17.84 -6.56
N GLY A 454 7.10 19.08 -7.06
CA GLY A 454 7.41 20.26 -6.25
C GLY A 454 6.41 20.48 -5.11
N PHE A 455 5.13 20.36 -5.39
CA PHE A 455 4.08 20.46 -4.38
C PHE A 455 4.11 19.29 -3.41
N ALA A 456 4.33 18.07 -3.88
CA ALA A 456 4.45 16.89 -3.02
C ALA A 456 5.64 16.98 -2.03
N LEU A 457 6.76 17.60 -2.44
CA LEU A 457 7.86 17.91 -1.53
C LEU A 457 7.44 18.98 -0.49
N ALA A 458 6.66 19.97 -0.90
CA ALA A 458 6.15 20.99 0.03
C ALA A 458 5.21 20.37 1.08
N GLU A 459 4.32 19.48 0.67
CA GLU A 459 3.46 18.73 1.59
C GLU A 459 4.28 17.85 2.53
N TRP A 460 5.25 17.08 2.00
CA TRP A 460 6.14 16.26 2.82
C TRP A 460 6.92 17.09 3.85
N PHE A 461 7.46 18.26 3.47
CA PHE A 461 8.15 19.13 4.41
C PHE A 461 7.22 19.60 5.55
N THR A 462 5.96 19.82 5.23
CA THR A 462 4.96 20.27 6.21
C THR A 462 4.56 19.17 7.18
N ASP A 463 4.45 17.94 6.70
CA ASP A 463 3.83 16.83 7.42
C ASP A 463 4.83 15.84 8.04
N GLU A 464 6.11 15.83 7.61
CA GLU A 464 7.13 14.89 8.08
C GLU A 464 7.75 15.39 9.40
N PRO A 465 7.51 14.68 10.53
CA PRO A 465 8.00 15.13 11.84
C PRO A 465 9.53 15.08 12.00
N ALA A 466 10.23 14.31 11.18
CA ALA A 466 11.69 14.22 11.23
C ALA A 466 12.38 15.56 10.94
N TRP A 467 11.71 16.50 10.28
CA TRP A 467 12.23 17.85 10.08
C TRP A 467 12.43 18.62 11.40
N ALA A 468 11.59 18.36 12.42
CA ALA A 468 11.80 18.94 13.76
C ALA A 468 13.13 18.46 14.38
N THR A 469 13.46 17.18 14.21
CA THR A 469 14.76 16.62 14.65
C THR A 469 15.93 17.27 13.90
N ALA A 470 15.79 17.48 12.58
CA ALA A 470 16.86 18.00 11.72
C ALA A 470 17.06 19.52 11.78
N LEU A 471 16.04 20.30 12.14
CA LEU A 471 16.06 21.76 12.14
C LEU A 471 15.85 22.37 13.53
N GLY A 472 15.29 21.62 14.46
CA GLY A 472 14.66 22.11 15.68
C GLY A 472 13.27 22.71 15.41
N ASP A 473 12.37 22.62 16.39
CA ASP A 473 10.96 23.01 16.23
C ASP A 473 10.77 24.45 15.76
N ALA A 474 11.48 25.39 16.36
CA ALA A 474 11.32 26.82 16.06
C ALA A 474 11.65 27.11 14.59
N ARG A 475 12.79 26.62 14.10
CA ARG A 475 13.23 26.81 12.71
C ARG A 475 12.31 26.07 11.74
N TRP A 476 11.86 24.85 12.08
CA TRP A 476 10.93 24.11 11.22
C TRP A 476 9.60 24.85 11.06
N GLN A 477 9.06 25.46 12.13
CA GLN A 477 7.83 26.27 12.02
C GLN A 477 8.03 27.53 11.16
N GLU A 478 9.18 28.19 11.30
CA GLU A 478 9.53 29.35 10.46
C GLU A 478 9.63 28.97 8.97
N GLU A 479 10.34 27.89 8.66
CA GLU A 479 10.47 27.38 7.27
C GLU A 479 9.11 26.93 6.70
N LYS A 480 8.22 26.35 7.52
CA LYS A 480 6.83 26.05 7.12
C LYS A 480 6.06 27.30 6.72
N GLN A 481 6.18 28.37 7.48
CA GLN A 481 5.50 29.62 7.14
C GLN A 481 6.01 30.20 5.82
N GLN A 482 7.33 30.16 5.58
CA GLN A 482 7.91 30.56 4.30
C GLN A 482 7.36 29.70 3.16
N LEU A 483 7.31 28.39 3.34
CA LEU A 483 6.80 27.46 2.32
C LEU A 483 5.31 27.68 2.03
N MET A 484 4.49 27.95 3.05
CA MET A 484 3.09 28.31 2.85
C MET A 484 2.95 29.58 2.01
N GLY A 485 3.80 30.59 2.20
CA GLY A 485 3.86 31.77 1.35
C GLY A 485 4.20 31.50 -0.12
N LEU A 486 4.94 30.41 -0.40
CA LEU A 486 5.18 29.98 -1.79
C LEU A 486 3.89 29.39 -2.43
N CYS A 487 3.04 28.74 -1.65
CA CYS A 487 1.79 28.15 -2.12
C CYS A 487 0.68 29.18 -2.44
N GLU A 488 0.88 30.46 -2.13
CA GLU A 488 -0.06 31.53 -2.50
C GLU A 488 -0.21 31.66 -4.03
N SER A 489 0.83 31.25 -4.81
CA SER A 489 0.82 31.24 -6.27
C SER A 489 1.55 30.02 -6.79
N GLU A 490 0.95 29.34 -7.77
CA GLU A 490 1.57 28.20 -8.44
C GLU A 490 2.89 28.57 -9.12
N GLU A 491 2.97 29.74 -9.77
CA GLU A 491 4.20 30.26 -10.38
C GLU A 491 5.30 30.46 -9.34
N ARG A 492 4.96 31.05 -8.18
CA ARG A 492 5.89 31.26 -7.07
C ARG A 492 6.41 29.92 -6.53
N LEU A 493 5.52 28.95 -6.30
CA LEU A 493 5.92 27.62 -5.87
C LEU A 493 6.87 26.97 -6.88
N ASN A 494 6.50 26.92 -8.15
CA ASN A 494 7.29 26.29 -9.21
C ASN A 494 8.68 26.92 -9.38
N THR A 495 8.82 28.23 -9.17
CA THR A 495 10.12 28.93 -9.29
C THR A 495 10.97 28.85 -8.04
N GLN A 496 10.38 28.79 -6.85
CA GLN A 496 11.08 28.91 -5.57
C GLN A 496 11.28 27.58 -4.83
N ILE A 497 10.57 26.51 -5.19
CA ILE A 497 10.66 25.23 -4.49
C ILE A 497 12.07 24.60 -4.60
N VAL A 498 12.72 24.69 -5.75
CA VAL A 498 14.09 24.19 -5.95
C VAL A 498 15.11 24.98 -5.12
N PRO A 499 15.15 26.34 -5.16
CA PRO A 499 15.99 27.11 -4.24
C PRO A 499 15.74 26.83 -2.77
N PHE A 500 14.47 26.69 -2.36
CA PHE A 500 14.09 26.37 -0.98
C PHE A 500 14.72 25.04 -0.51
N PHE A 501 14.49 23.95 -1.24
CA PHE A 501 15.03 22.63 -0.87
C PHE A 501 16.56 22.57 -1.05
N ARG A 502 17.14 23.26 -2.03
CA ARG A 502 18.60 23.32 -2.18
C ARG A 502 19.27 23.84 -0.91
N ARG A 503 18.76 24.92 -0.31
CA ARG A 503 19.26 25.45 0.97
C ARG A 503 19.19 24.42 2.09
N LEU A 504 18.10 23.64 2.18
CA LEU A 504 17.94 22.60 3.20
C LEU A 504 18.90 21.42 2.98
N LEU A 505 19.10 20.99 1.74
CA LEU A 505 20.05 19.91 1.42
C LEU A 505 21.50 20.35 1.65
N GLU A 506 21.88 21.55 1.22
CA GLU A 506 23.22 22.12 1.42
C GLU A 506 23.55 22.34 2.90
N SER A 507 22.56 22.67 3.74
CA SER A 507 22.75 22.76 5.19
C SER A 507 22.90 21.39 5.88
N GLY A 508 22.68 20.28 5.14
CA GLY A 508 22.70 18.93 5.68
C GLY A 508 21.46 18.56 6.51
N ALA A 509 20.40 19.39 6.51
CA ALA A 509 19.17 19.08 7.23
C ALA A 509 18.51 17.78 6.74
N CYS A 510 18.65 17.47 5.44
CA CYS A 510 18.23 16.20 4.86
C CYS A 510 19.30 15.71 3.89
N THR A 511 19.61 14.43 3.96
CA THR A 511 20.59 13.76 3.07
C THR A 511 19.87 12.66 2.30
N PRO A 512 19.55 12.85 1.01
CA PRO A 512 19.01 11.80 0.16
C PRO A 512 20.02 10.68 -0.05
N LEU A 513 19.57 9.42 0.00
CA LEU A 513 20.43 8.23 -0.03
C LEU A 513 20.27 7.44 -1.34
N PHE A 514 19.06 7.07 -1.70
CA PHE A 514 18.76 6.34 -2.93
C PHE A 514 17.29 6.50 -3.31
N HIS A 515 17.00 6.34 -4.62
CA HIS A 515 15.66 6.21 -5.18
C HIS A 515 15.30 4.75 -5.41
N TYR A 516 14.00 4.45 -5.37
CA TYR A 516 13.48 3.16 -5.80
C TYR A 516 13.26 3.16 -7.32
N ARG A 517 13.68 2.10 -8.00
CA ARG A 517 13.32 1.81 -9.38
C ARG A 517 12.19 0.81 -9.40
N TYR A 518 11.04 1.23 -9.87
CA TYR A 518 9.90 0.34 -10.03
C TYR A 518 9.90 -0.27 -11.42
N ARG A 519 9.70 -1.59 -11.48
CA ARG A 519 9.44 -2.30 -12.72
C ARG A 519 8.09 -3.00 -12.59
N ILE A 520 7.24 -2.85 -13.59
CA ILE A 520 6.03 -3.65 -13.74
C ILE A 520 6.34 -4.73 -14.74
N ASN A 521 6.36 -5.96 -14.32
CA ASN A 521 6.33 -7.10 -15.22
C ASN A 521 4.87 -7.37 -15.56
N THR A 522 4.43 -6.94 -16.74
CA THR A 522 3.08 -7.22 -17.22
C THR A 522 3.02 -8.59 -17.87
N MET A 523 1.91 -9.30 -17.72
CA MET A 523 1.58 -10.41 -18.62
C MET A 523 1.25 -9.85 -20.00
N GLU A 524 1.54 -10.63 -21.04
CA GLU A 524 1.35 -10.26 -22.46
C GLU A 524 -0.07 -9.79 -22.79
N ASN A 525 -1.06 -10.16 -21.98
CA ASN A 525 -2.47 -9.88 -22.21
C ASN A 525 -3.03 -8.69 -21.43
N VAL A 526 -2.23 -7.99 -20.61
CA VAL A 526 -2.69 -6.79 -19.90
C VAL A 526 -2.14 -5.56 -20.59
N GLN A 527 -3.01 -4.66 -21.02
CA GLN A 527 -2.69 -3.46 -21.78
C GLN A 527 -2.91 -2.21 -20.94
N ASP A 528 -2.26 -1.10 -21.34
CA ASP A 528 -2.37 0.26 -20.77
C ASP A 528 -2.16 0.31 -19.25
N ILE A 529 -1.13 -0.40 -18.77
CA ILE A 529 -0.69 -0.32 -17.39
C ILE A 529 0.22 0.89 -17.23
N VAL A 530 -0.17 1.81 -16.36
CA VAL A 530 0.57 3.03 -16.05
C VAL A 530 1.03 3.02 -14.60
N LEU A 531 2.26 3.49 -14.36
CA LEU A 531 2.75 3.77 -13.00
C LEU A 531 2.35 5.17 -12.59
N THR A 532 1.81 5.30 -11.39
CA THR A 532 1.64 6.58 -10.71
C THR A 532 3.01 7.14 -10.29
N ALA A 533 3.12 8.43 -10.01
CA ALA A 533 4.35 9.05 -9.51
C ALA A 533 4.86 8.38 -8.21
N GLY A 534 3.96 7.90 -7.36
CA GLY A 534 4.28 7.09 -6.18
C GLY A 534 4.78 5.68 -6.49
N GLY A 535 4.91 5.30 -7.78
CA GLY A 535 5.41 3.99 -8.19
C GLY A 535 4.42 2.85 -7.95
N TRP A 536 3.11 3.13 -8.00
CA TRP A 536 2.06 2.15 -7.93
C TRP A 536 1.34 1.99 -9.27
N LEU A 537 0.66 0.86 -9.45
CA LEU A 537 -0.08 0.52 -10.66
C LEU A 537 -1.41 1.29 -10.73
N ASP A 538 -1.61 2.13 -11.74
CA ASP A 538 -2.95 2.62 -12.08
C ASP A 538 -3.66 1.56 -12.93
N PHE A 539 -4.59 0.86 -12.30
CA PHE A 539 -5.41 -0.16 -12.94
C PHE A 539 -6.75 0.37 -13.47
N THR A 540 -7.04 1.65 -13.30
CA THR A 540 -8.29 2.25 -13.80
C THR A 540 -8.31 2.31 -15.33
N ARG A 541 -7.13 2.39 -15.96
CA ARG A 541 -6.93 2.39 -17.41
C ARG A 541 -6.61 1.01 -17.99
N ALA A 542 -6.18 0.07 -17.15
CA ALA A 542 -5.78 -1.26 -17.59
C ALA A 542 -6.95 -2.01 -18.24
N TRP A 543 -6.66 -2.78 -19.29
CA TRP A 543 -7.65 -3.59 -19.99
C TRP A 543 -7.08 -4.90 -20.52
N LEU A 544 -7.96 -5.84 -20.84
CA LEU A 544 -7.62 -7.15 -21.40
C LEU A 544 -8.21 -7.29 -22.80
N PRO A 545 -7.40 -7.57 -23.83
CA PRO A 545 -7.92 -7.93 -25.13
C PRO A 545 -8.86 -9.15 -25.01
N PRO A 546 -10.02 -9.15 -25.68
CA PRO A 546 -10.87 -10.33 -25.74
C PRO A 546 -10.12 -11.47 -26.43
N THR A 547 -10.32 -12.70 -25.95
CA THR A 547 -9.80 -13.87 -26.62
C THR A 547 -10.59 -14.07 -27.92
N MET A 548 -9.95 -13.81 -29.05
CA MET A 548 -10.56 -14.09 -30.36
C MET A 548 -10.74 -15.60 -30.48
N THR A 549 -11.97 -16.07 -30.58
CA THR A 549 -12.26 -17.43 -30.97
C THR A 549 -11.77 -17.55 -32.41
N GLN A 550 -10.75 -18.39 -32.67
CA GLN A 550 -10.42 -18.73 -34.05
C GLN A 550 -11.67 -19.39 -34.64
N GLU A 551 -12.35 -18.67 -35.53
CA GLU A 551 -13.33 -19.31 -36.40
C GLU A 551 -12.60 -20.47 -37.11
N ARG A 552 -13.00 -21.69 -36.82
CA ARG A 552 -12.63 -22.83 -37.64
C ARG A 552 -13.20 -22.52 -39.03
N THR A 553 -12.36 -22.05 -39.91
CA THR A 553 -12.61 -22.14 -41.35
C THR A 553 -12.71 -23.63 -41.68
N THR A 554 -13.92 -24.19 -41.58
CA THR A 554 -14.28 -25.40 -42.27
C THR A 554 -14.28 -25.05 -43.76
N SER A 555 -13.14 -25.24 -44.41
CA SER A 555 -13.08 -25.36 -45.86
C SER A 555 -13.95 -26.57 -46.21
N ALA A 556 -15.15 -26.31 -46.69
CA ALA A 556 -15.90 -27.27 -47.46
C ALA A 556 -15.14 -27.50 -48.78
N SER A 557 -14.60 -28.67 -48.94
CA SER A 557 -14.21 -29.25 -50.22
C SER A 557 -15.26 -30.27 -50.61
#